data_8146fe6ad00bbff9ad51cc0a99618e30
#
_entry.id   8146fe6ad00bbff9ad51cc0a99618e30
#
_cell.length_a   1.000
_cell.length_b   1.000
_cell.length_c   1.000
_cell.angle_alpha   90.00
_cell.angle_beta   90.00
_cell.angle_gamma   90.00
#
_symmetry.space_group_name_H-M   'P 1'
#
loop_
_entity.id
_entity.type
_entity.pdbx_description
1 polymer ?
#
loop_
_entity_poly.entity_id
_entity_poly.type
_entity_poly.pdbx_seq_one_letter_code
_entity_poly.pdbx_strand_id
1 'polypeptide(L)'
;FNMGLINYIEGGRRMLPCEAGSANFFIDPFGEVYPCNGLEEKYWQKSMGNIHETPDFMDIWESDRAQEVRAMVRKCPKNCWMVGTASPVMHKYMKYPLKWALRNKLRSLRGKPACLDKKWCDVGQDPMQGDLREKF
;
A
#
# COMPACT_ATOMS: atom_id res chain seq x y z
N PHE A 1 9.19 -6.91 -6.06
CA PHE A 1 9.39 -5.79 -5.13
C PHE A 1 10.19 -4.66 -5.79
N ASN A 2 11.38 -4.96 -6.35
CA ASN A 2 12.31 -3.95 -6.90
C ASN A 2 11.70 -3.05 -7.98
N MET A 3 10.83 -3.59 -8.83
CA MET A 3 10.12 -2.79 -9.85
C MET A 3 9.22 -1.71 -9.22
N GLY A 4 8.55 -2.05 -8.13
CA GLY A 4 7.75 -1.08 -7.39
C GLY A 4 8.60 -0.01 -6.70
N LEU A 5 9.79 -0.40 -6.21
CA LEU A 5 10.74 0.54 -5.63
C LEU A 5 11.28 1.53 -6.68
N ILE A 6 11.65 1.05 -7.87
CA ILE A 6 12.06 1.91 -8.99
C ILE A 6 10.94 2.88 -9.35
N ASN A 7 9.71 2.36 -9.53
CA ASN A 7 8.56 3.20 -9.82
C ASN A 7 8.30 4.26 -8.74
N TYR A 8 8.51 3.91 -7.46
CA TYR A 8 8.39 4.85 -6.35
C TYR A 8 9.45 5.97 -6.42
N ILE A 9 10.72 5.61 -6.64
CA ILE A 9 11.84 6.56 -6.76
C ILE A 9 11.62 7.52 -7.94
N GLU A 10 11.10 7.03 -9.06
CA GLU A 10 10.80 7.83 -10.24
C GLU A 10 9.50 8.65 -10.12
N GLY A 11 8.83 8.63 -8.97
CA GLY A 11 7.58 9.37 -8.76
C GLY A 11 6.38 8.82 -9.54
N GLY A 12 6.45 7.57 -10.00
CA GLY A 12 5.35 6.89 -10.69
C GLY A 12 4.13 6.68 -9.78
N ARG A 13 2.99 6.36 -10.36
CA ARG A 13 1.77 6.03 -9.60
C ARG A 13 1.97 4.74 -8.79
N ARG A 14 1.22 4.62 -7.71
CA ARG A 14 1.22 3.41 -6.89
C ARG A 14 0.80 2.20 -7.73
N MET A 15 1.59 1.13 -7.67
CA MET A 15 1.39 -0.09 -8.49
C MET A 15 0.32 -1.03 -7.93
N LEU A 16 0.12 -1.04 -6.61
CA LEU A 16 -0.83 -1.90 -5.90
C LEU A 16 -1.60 -1.06 -4.87
N PRO A 17 -2.83 -1.41 -4.50
CA PRO A 17 -3.60 -0.70 -3.50
C PRO A 17 -2.87 -0.66 -2.15
N CYS A 18 -3.22 0.29 -1.28
CA CYS A 18 -2.72 0.33 0.08
C CYS A 18 -3.63 -0.47 1.00
N GLU A 19 -3.06 -1.43 1.71
CA GLU A 19 -3.75 -2.22 2.73
C GLU A 19 -3.28 -1.84 4.15
N ALA A 20 -2.68 -0.66 4.31
CA ALA A 20 -2.31 -0.15 5.63
C ALA A 20 -3.55 0.02 6.50
N GLY A 21 -3.46 -0.39 7.77
CA GLY A 21 -4.60 -0.46 8.68
C GLY A 21 -5.56 -1.63 8.43
N SER A 22 -5.31 -2.46 7.39
CA SER A 22 -6.10 -3.67 7.11
C SER A 22 -5.24 -4.93 7.11
N ALA A 23 -4.05 -4.89 6.52
CA ALA A 23 -3.10 -6.02 6.48
C ALA A 23 -1.84 -5.76 7.30
N ASN A 24 -1.63 -4.55 7.77
CA ASN A 24 -0.54 -4.15 8.64
C ASN A 24 -0.94 -2.92 9.46
N PHE A 25 -0.23 -2.70 10.53
CA PHE A 25 -0.39 -1.54 11.42
C PHE A 25 0.97 -1.15 12.00
N PHE A 26 1.02 -0.03 12.67
CA PHE A 26 2.17 0.46 13.40
C PHE A 26 1.73 0.90 14.80
N ILE A 27 2.51 0.56 15.82
CA ILE A 27 2.29 1.05 17.19
C ILE A 27 3.48 1.94 17.55
N ASP A 28 3.19 3.12 18.03
CA ASP A 28 4.22 4.04 18.49
C ASP A 28 4.67 3.74 19.94
N PRO A 29 5.73 4.38 20.45
CA PRO A 29 6.20 4.17 21.81
C PRO A 29 5.20 4.55 22.91
N PHE A 30 4.14 5.28 22.59
CA PHE A 30 3.09 5.71 23.53
C PHE A 30 1.87 4.80 23.48
N GLY A 31 1.92 3.71 22.69
CA GLY A 31 0.83 2.75 22.55
C GLY A 31 -0.26 3.13 21.56
N GLU A 32 -0.10 4.22 20.82
CA GLU A 32 -1.04 4.61 19.77
C GLU A 32 -0.90 3.69 18.55
N VAL A 33 -2.03 3.20 18.06
CA VAL A 33 -2.13 2.30 16.91
C VAL A 33 -2.43 3.11 15.64
N TYR A 34 -1.52 3.07 14.69
CA TYR A 34 -1.64 3.77 13.41
C TYR A 34 -1.72 2.80 12.23
N PRO A 35 -2.34 3.18 11.10
CA PRO A 35 -2.42 2.31 9.93
C PRO A 35 -1.05 2.06 9.29
N CYS A 36 -0.11 3.00 9.38
CA CYS A 36 1.25 2.88 8.85
C CYS A 36 2.21 3.81 9.58
N ASN A 37 3.52 3.60 9.36
CA ASN A 37 4.60 4.44 9.89
C ASN A 37 5.00 5.59 8.96
N GLY A 38 4.35 5.76 7.82
CA GLY A 38 4.60 6.86 6.87
C GLY A 38 3.87 8.15 7.26
N LEU A 39 3.87 8.46 8.54
CA LEU A 39 3.11 9.54 9.15
C LEU A 39 3.76 10.89 8.84
N GLU A 40 3.14 11.67 7.98
CA GLU A 40 3.25 13.11 8.04
C GLU A 40 2.02 13.63 8.79
N GLU A 41 2.26 14.47 9.80
CA GLU A 41 1.23 15.03 10.69
C GLU A 41 0.00 15.56 9.96
N LYS A 42 0.19 16.10 8.78
CA LYS A 42 -0.88 16.69 7.96
C LYS A 42 -1.99 15.71 7.55
N TYR A 43 -1.68 14.42 7.41
CA TYR A 43 -2.63 13.45 6.83
C TYR A 43 -3.08 12.35 7.79
N TRP A 44 -2.37 12.10 8.91
CA TRP A 44 -2.51 10.86 9.65
C TRP A 44 -2.52 11.00 11.17
N GLN A 45 -2.92 12.12 11.70
CA GLN A 45 -3.04 12.34 13.16
C GLN A 45 -4.15 11.51 13.83
N LYS A 46 -4.87 10.69 13.09
CA LYS A 46 -5.89 9.81 13.67
C LYS A 46 -5.32 8.42 13.91
N SER A 47 -4.97 8.12 15.15
CA SER A 47 -4.76 6.76 15.59
C SER A 47 -6.07 5.97 15.51
N MET A 48 -5.97 4.65 15.43
CA MET A 48 -7.08 3.72 15.50
C MET A 48 -7.53 3.50 16.95
N GLY A 49 -6.67 3.77 17.93
CA GLY A 49 -6.86 3.64 19.38
C GLY A 49 -5.54 3.47 20.09
N ASN A 50 -5.57 3.31 21.43
CA ASN A 50 -4.40 3.16 22.27
C ASN A 50 -4.45 1.83 23.03
N ILE A 51 -3.36 1.03 22.94
CA ILE A 51 -3.29 -0.29 23.60
C ILE A 51 -3.23 -0.22 25.12
N HIS A 52 -2.88 0.94 25.71
CA HIS A 52 -2.92 1.14 27.17
C HIS A 52 -4.32 1.44 27.68
N GLU A 53 -5.18 2.02 26.83
CA GLU A 53 -6.58 2.35 27.18
C GLU A 53 -7.52 1.19 26.87
N THR A 54 -7.22 0.42 25.82
CA THR A 54 -8.02 -0.71 25.36
C THR A 54 -7.15 -1.97 25.34
N PRO A 55 -7.18 -2.80 26.41
CA PRO A 55 -6.30 -3.96 26.56
C PRO A 55 -6.46 -5.04 25.48
N ASP A 56 -7.67 -5.20 24.94
CA ASP A 56 -7.87 -6.10 23.80
C ASP A 56 -7.63 -5.35 22.49
N PHE A 57 -6.59 -5.75 21.78
CA PHE A 57 -6.26 -5.19 20.48
C PHE A 57 -7.39 -5.34 19.45
N MET A 58 -8.20 -6.41 19.56
CA MET A 58 -9.30 -6.63 18.60
C MET A 58 -10.40 -5.59 18.76
N ASP A 59 -10.63 -5.07 19.96
CA ASP A 59 -11.59 -3.98 20.19
C ASP A 59 -11.15 -2.69 19.48
N ILE A 60 -9.84 -2.41 19.46
CA ILE A 60 -9.28 -1.32 18.67
C ILE A 60 -9.46 -1.59 17.17
N TRP A 61 -9.08 -2.81 16.76
CA TRP A 61 -9.03 -3.20 15.36
C TRP A 61 -10.39 -3.20 14.66
N GLU A 62 -11.45 -3.59 15.39
CA GLU A 62 -12.83 -3.67 14.89
C GLU A 62 -13.64 -2.41 15.14
N SER A 63 -13.10 -1.41 15.85
CA SER A 63 -13.78 -0.17 16.19
C SER A 63 -14.22 0.63 14.96
N ASP A 64 -15.26 1.46 15.13
CA ASP A 64 -15.71 2.42 14.11
C ASP A 64 -14.59 3.40 13.75
N ARG A 65 -13.79 3.81 14.74
CA ARG A 65 -12.61 4.66 14.52
C ARG A 65 -11.58 4.01 13.59
N ALA A 66 -11.33 2.70 13.76
CA ALA A 66 -10.45 1.97 12.85
C ALA A 66 -11.04 1.89 11.43
N GLN A 67 -12.35 1.75 11.28
CA GLN A 67 -13.01 1.76 9.98
C GLN A 67 -12.90 3.13 9.29
N GLU A 68 -13.06 4.23 10.03
CA GLU A 68 -12.83 5.59 9.51
C GLU A 68 -11.39 5.77 9.02
N VAL A 69 -10.40 5.34 9.83
CA VAL A 69 -8.98 5.41 9.46
C VAL A 69 -8.70 4.59 8.20
N ARG A 70 -9.26 3.39 8.07
CA ARG A 70 -9.15 2.58 6.85
C ARG A 70 -9.78 3.26 5.63
N ALA A 71 -10.90 3.95 5.82
CA ALA A 71 -11.52 4.73 4.75
C ALA A 71 -10.63 5.89 4.27
N MET A 72 -9.89 6.53 5.20
CA MET A 72 -8.90 7.55 4.86
C MET A 72 -7.70 6.94 4.12
N VAL A 73 -7.20 5.77 4.55
CA VAL A 73 -6.09 5.07 3.88
C VAL A 73 -6.42 4.77 2.42
N ARG A 74 -7.66 4.39 2.12
CA ARG A 74 -8.09 4.15 0.73
C ARG A 74 -7.99 5.38 -0.17
N LYS A 75 -8.05 6.57 0.42
CA LYS A 75 -7.93 7.86 -0.28
C LYS A 75 -6.52 8.46 -0.21
N CYS A 76 -5.55 7.73 0.34
CA CYS A 76 -4.20 8.23 0.53
C CYS A 76 -3.50 8.50 -0.82
N PRO A 77 -3.04 9.74 -1.06
CA PRO A 77 -2.41 10.10 -2.33
C PRO A 77 -0.95 9.65 -2.43
N LYS A 78 -0.38 9.14 -1.34
CA LYS A 78 1.04 8.75 -1.31
C LYS A 78 1.29 7.50 -2.13
N ASN A 79 2.41 7.52 -2.83
CA ASN A 79 2.92 6.44 -3.67
C ASN A 79 3.94 5.55 -2.91
N CYS A 80 3.81 5.39 -1.59
CA CYS A 80 4.77 4.65 -0.77
C CYS A 80 4.97 3.20 -1.26
N TRP A 81 6.23 2.76 -1.25
CA TRP A 81 6.60 1.38 -1.56
C TRP A 81 7.59 0.86 -0.50
N MET A 82 7.08 0.60 0.70
CA MET A 82 7.85 0.08 1.83
C MET A 82 7.58 -1.41 2.01
N VAL A 83 8.56 -2.15 2.52
CA VAL A 83 8.46 -3.61 2.71
C VAL A 83 7.23 -3.97 3.54
N GLY A 84 7.02 -3.29 4.69
CA GLY A 84 5.89 -3.56 5.58
C GLY A 84 4.51 -3.33 4.96
N THR A 85 4.40 -2.41 3.98
CA THR A 85 3.12 -2.12 3.32
C THR A 85 2.96 -2.82 1.97
N ALA A 86 4.06 -3.06 1.25
CA ALA A 86 4.03 -3.67 -0.07
C ALA A 86 3.97 -5.20 -0.03
N SER A 87 4.68 -5.83 0.93
CA SER A 87 4.76 -7.29 1.03
C SER A 87 3.40 -7.96 1.24
N PRO A 88 2.56 -7.58 2.23
CA PRO A 88 1.24 -8.18 2.40
C PRO A 88 0.36 -8.04 1.16
N VAL A 89 0.42 -6.87 0.52
CA VAL A 89 -0.35 -6.57 -0.69
C VAL A 89 0.12 -7.41 -1.88
N MET A 90 1.43 -7.60 -2.04
CA MET A 90 1.99 -8.47 -3.08
C MET A 90 1.54 -9.92 -2.92
N HIS A 91 1.44 -10.43 -1.68
CA HIS A 91 0.90 -11.76 -1.41
C HIS A 91 -0.59 -11.86 -1.76
N LYS A 92 -1.37 -10.87 -1.35
CA LYS A 92 -2.82 -10.81 -1.65
C LYS A 92 -3.10 -10.73 -3.16
N TYR A 93 -2.27 -10.00 -3.89
CA TYR A 93 -2.42 -9.78 -5.34
C TYR A 93 -1.36 -10.51 -6.16
N MET A 94 -0.94 -11.70 -5.75
CA MET A 94 0.11 -12.53 -6.36
C MET A 94 -0.05 -12.71 -7.88
N LYS A 95 -1.27 -12.69 -8.38
CA LYS A 95 -1.55 -12.82 -9.83
C LYS A 95 -0.80 -11.79 -10.69
N TYR A 96 -0.56 -10.59 -10.17
CA TYR A 96 0.13 -9.53 -10.92
C TYR A 96 1.63 -9.78 -11.07
N PRO A 97 2.41 -9.95 -9.99
CA PRO A 97 3.84 -10.27 -10.11
C PRO A 97 4.06 -11.59 -10.85
N LEU A 98 3.17 -12.58 -10.69
CA LEU A 98 3.29 -13.86 -11.41
C LEU A 98 3.11 -13.66 -12.93
N LYS A 99 2.08 -12.92 -13.35
CA LYS A 99 1.85 -12.60 -14.77
C LYS A 99 3.06 -11.86 -15.38
N TRP A 100 3.62 -10.91 -14.63
CA TRP A 100 4.82 -10.18 -15.05
C TRP A 100 6.02 -11.14 -15.20
N ALA A 101 6.29 -11.99 -14.24
CA ALA A 101 7.38 -12.97 -14.27
C ALA A 101 7.26 -13.92 -15.45
N LEU A 102 6.08 -14.50 -15.67
CA LEU A 102 5.79 -15.38 -16.81
C LEU A 102 6.01 -14.68 -18.16
N ARG A 103 5.50 -13.46 -18.30
CA ARG A 103 5.69 -12.64 -19.50
C ARG A 103 7.17 -12.40 -19.80
N ASN A 104 7.94 -12.03 -18.76
CA ASN A 104 9.36 -11.77 -18.93
C ASN A 104 10.17 -13.04 -19.19
N LYS A 105 9.81 -14.16 -18.59
CA LYS A 105 10.42 -15.46 -18.90
C LYS A 105 10.19 -15.86 -20.36
N LEU A 106 8.97 -15.71 -20.87
CA LEU A 106 8.65 -15.95 -22.28
C LEU A 106 9.41 -15.00 -23.22
N ARG A 107 9.60 -13.74 -22.83
CA ARG A 107 10.41 -12.79 -23.60
C ARG A 107 11.88 -13.21 -23.62
N SER A 108 12.44 -13.58 -22.48
CA SER A 108 13.82 -14.06 -22.37
C SER A 108 14.07 -15.29 -23.24
N LEU A 109 13.15 -16.25 -23.27
CA LEU A 109 13.23 -17.43 -24.17
C LEU A 109 13.21 -17.05 -25.67
N ARG A 110 12.71 -15.86 -26.02
CA ARG A 110 12.70 -15.30 -27.37
C ARG A 110 13.87 -14.35 -27.63
N GLY A 111 14.89 -14.31 -26.78
CA GLY A 111 16.04 -13.43 -26.86
C GLY A 111 15.73 -11.92 -26.67
N LYS A 112 14.55 -11.60 -26.11
CA LYS A 112 14.14 -10.21 -25.89
C LYS A 112 14.45 -9.79 -24.43
N PRO A 113 14.90 -8.54 -24.21
CA PRO A 113 15.17 -8.04 -22.85
C PRO A 113 13.89 -8.04 -22.00
N ALA A 114 14.06 -8.03 -20.67
CA ALA A 114 12.94 -7.91 -19.74
C ALA A 114 12.14 -6.63 -20.02
N CYS A 115 10.83 -6.74 -19.97
CA CYS A 115 9.95 -5.59 -20.11
C CYS A 115 9.84 -4.88 -18.77
N LEU A 116 10.39 -3.69 -18.70
CA LEU A 116 10.27 -2.77 -17.55
C LEU A 116 9.15 -1.73 -17.82
N ASP A 117 8.22 -2.04 -18.72
CA ASP A 117 7.17 -1.12 -19.13
C ASP A 117 6.22 -0.81 -17.97
N LYS A 118 6.15 0.47 -17.62
CA LYS A 118 5.31 1.02 -16.55
C LYS A 118 3.80 0.82 -16.80
N LYS A 119 3.36 0.74 -18.06
CA LYS A 119 1.94 0.47 -18.41
C LYS A 119 1.41 -0.84 -17.84
N TRP A 120 2.30 -1.75 -17.48
CA TRP A 120 1.91 -2.99 -16.84
C TRP A 120 1.50 -2.80 -15.38
N CYS A 121 1.97 -1.74 -14.75
CA CYS A 121 1.69 -1.38 -13.37
C CYS A 121 0.30 -0.75 -13.19
N ASP A 122 -0.31 -0.28 -14.27
CA ASP A 122 -1.65 0.33 -14.26
C ASP A 122 -2.79 -0.70 -14.13
N VAL A 123 -2.49 -1.99 -14.27
CA VAL A 123 -3.50 -3.09 -14.26
C VAL A 123 -4.07 -3.35 -12.85
N GLY A 124 -3.49 -2.76 -11.80
CA GLY A 124 -3.93 -2.92 -10.42
C GLY A 124 -4.58 -1.69 -9.80
N GLN A 125 -4.78 -0.65 -10.57
CA GLN A 125 -5.49 0.52 -10.07
C GLN A 125 -6.98 0.19 -10.02
N ASP A 126 -7.47 0.07 -8.78
CA ASP A 126 -8.90 0.14 -8.49
C ASP A 126 -9.39 1.48 -9.07
N PRO A 127 -10.45 1.50 -9.91
CA PRO A 127 -11.03 2.74 -10.41
C PRO A 127 -11.49 3.69 -9.29
N MET A 128 -11.50 3.24 -8.03
CA MET A 128 -11.76 4.07 -6.85
C MET A 128 -10.56 4.93 -6.40
N GLN A 129 -9.35 4.73 -6.90
CA GLN A 129 -8.24 5.67 -6.73
C GLN A 129 -8.20 6.68 -7.88
N GLY A 130 -9.33 7.35 -8.10
CA GLY A 130 -9.44 8.45 -9.05
C GLY A 130 -8.40 9.53 -8.75
N ASP A 131 -7.98 10.17 -9.79
CA ASP A 131 -6.96 11.21 -9.89
C ASP A 131 -7.09 12.29 -8.79
N LEU A 132 -6.43 12.04 -7.66
CA LEU A 132 -6.41 12.98 -6.53
C LEU A 132 -5.34 14.07 -6.69
N ARG A 133 -4.55 14.05 -7.78
CA ARG A 133 -3.52 15.07 -8.05
C ARG A 133 -4.06 16.38 -8.60
N GLU A 134 -5.30 16.40 -9.11
CA GLU A 134 -5.91 17.63 -9.66
C GLU A 134 -6.63 18.49 -8.60
N LYS A 135 -6.59 18.12 -7.32
CA LYS A 135 -7.36 18.84 -6.27
C LYS A 135 -6.53 19.39 -5.11
N PHE A 136 -5.18 19.48 -5.29
CA PHE A 136 -4.32 20.14 -4.29
C PHE A 136 -3.28 21.04 -4.94
#